data_0f199940dee17b6647d2de2a45d2a6ab
#
_entry.id   0f199940dee17b6647d2de2a45d2a6ab
#
_cell.length_a   1.000
_cell.length_b   1.000
_cell.length_c   1.000
_cell.angle_alpha   90.00
_cell.angle_beta   90.00
_cell.angle_gamma   90.00
#
_symmetry.space_group_name_H-M   'P 1'
#
loop_
_entity.id
_entity.type
_entity.pdbx_description
1 polymer ?
#
loop_
_entity_poly.entity_id
_entity_poly.type
_entity_poly.pdbx_seq_one_letter_code
_entity_poly.pdbx_strand_id
1 'polypeptide(L)'
;MTTSIPEMSIGYQQVVEALGDAVVICGRDGVIRFWNAAAERLFGCAPAEALGSSLDLIIPERLRERHWAGFDKAIATGQTRYAHDVLHVPATHKDGRALSIAFTVGLLLGPQREVTGLVAVIRDETTRFAEERDLRKRLAELETHHA
;
A
#
# COMPACT_ATOMS: atom_id res chain seq x y z
N MET A 1 -10.97 -43.94 10.24
CA MET A 1 -9.97 -43.18 11.01
C MET A 1 -9.82 -41.76 10.43
N THR A 2 -10.24 -40.80 11.19
CA THR A 2 -10.06 -39.39 10.81
C THR A 2 -8.67 -38.96 11.23
N THR A 3 -7.88 -38.52 10.27
CA THR A 3 -6.58 -37.91 10.55
C THR A 3 -6.86 -36.51 11.10
N SER A 4 -6.62 -36.29 12.38
CA SER A 4 -6.79 -34.95 12.96
C SER A 4 -5.65 -34.04 12.50
N ILE A 5 -6.02 -32.89 11.97
CA ILE A 5 -5.05 -31.81 11.64
C ILE A 5 -4.67 -31.14 12.96
N PRO A 6 -3.37 -31.08 13.29
CA PRO A 6 -2.96 -30.37 14.51
C PRO A 6 -3.48 -28.94 14.53
N GLU A 7 -4.00 -28.52 15.67
CA GLU A 7 -4.40 -27.13 15.84
C GLU A 7 -3.18 -26.21 15.76
N MET A 8 -3.32 -25.17 14.98
CA MET A 8 -2.30 -24.15 14.80
C MET A 8 -2.80 -22.83 15.39
N SER A 9 -2.04 -22.31 16.33
CA SER A 9 -2.35 -20.98 16.87
C SER A 9 -1.83 -19.93 15.91
N ILE A 10 -2.74 -19.13 15.35
CA ILE A 10 -2.39 -18.12 14.36
C ILE A 10 -2.66 -16.74 14.95
N GLY A 11 -1.59 -15.98 15.12
CA GLY A 11 -1.69 -14.58 15.52
C GLY A 11 -1.70 -13.67 14.30
N TYR A 12 -2.55 -12.66 14.29
CA TYR A 12 -2.63 -11.71 13.18
C TYR A 12 -1.30 -11.02 12.93
N GLN A 13 -0.61 -10.57 13.97
CA GLN A 13 0.67 -9.89 13.86
C GLN A 13 1.71 -10.79 13.20
N GLN A 14 1.75 -12.05 13.59
CA GLN A 14 2.66 -13.04 13.01
C GLN A 14 2.43 -13.20 11.51
N VAL A 15 1.16 -13.31 11.10
CA VAL A 15 0.78 -13.44 9.68
C VAL A 15 1.23 -12.22 8.89
N VAL A 16 0.90 -11.03 9.37
CA VAL A 16 1.17 -9.79 8.66
C VAL A 16 2.68 -9.53 8.57
N GLU A 17 3.45 -9.87 9.61
CA GLU A 17 4.91 -9.76 9.58
C GLU A 17 5.56 -10.74 8.60
N ALA A 18 4.94 -11.87 8.33
CA ALA A 18 5.48 -12.89 7.42
C ALA A 18 5.22 -12.59 5.95
N LEU A 19 4.36 -11.63 5.62
CA LEU A 19 3.99 -11.32 4.24
C LEU A 19 5.14 -10.67 3.49
N GLY A 20 5.27 -11.02 2.21
CA GLY A 20 6.23 -10.39 1.31
C GLY A 20 5.81 -9.02 0.83
N ASP A 21 4.51 -8.72 0.88
CA ASP A 21 4.00 -7.40 0.53
C ASP A 21 3.99 -6.49 1.77
N ALA A 22 4.19 -5.19 1.54
CA ALA A 22 4.13 -4.22 2.62
C ALA A 22 2.70 -4.08 3.14
N VAL A 23 2.55 -4.09 4.47
CA VAL A 23 1.26 -3.85 5.12
C VAL A 23 1.41 -2.62 6.00
N VAL A 24 0.58 -1.62 5.72
CA VAL A 24 0.55 -0.37 6.47
C VAL A 24 -0.88 -0.18 6.98
N ILE A 25 -1.01 0.01 8.28
CA ILE A 25 -2.31 0.28 8.91
C ILE A 25 -2.23 1.67 9.53
N CYS A 26 -3.25 2.47 9.28
CA CYS A 26 -3.38 3.78 9.93
C CYS A 26 -4.73 3.90 10.62
N GLY A 27 -4.81 4.81 11.58
CA GLY A 27 -6.07 5.20 12.17
C GLY A 27 -6.84 6.12 11.24
N ARG A 28 -8.05 6.50 11.63
CA ARG A 28 -8.87 7.43 10.84
C ARG A 28 -8.28 8.84 10.77
N ASP A 29 -7.27 9.12 11.58
CA ASP A 29 -6.50 10.35 11.56
C ASP A 29 -5.32 10.32 10.56
N GLY A 30 -5.13 9.18 9.87
CA GLY A 30 -4.03 9.01 8.92
C GLY A 30 -2.67 8.78 9.55
N VAL A 31 -2.64 8.52 10.85
CA VAL A 31 -1.39 8.24 11.57
C VAL A 31 -1.09 6.76 11.51
N ILE A 32 0.14 6.41 11.13
CA ILE A 32 0.58 5.02 10.98
C ILE A 32 0.60 4.32 12.33
N ARG A 33 -0.09 3.19 12.41
CA ARG A 33 -0.21 2.37 13.63
C ARG A 33 0.43 1.00 13.49
N PHE A 34 0.67 0.55 12.26
CA PHE A 34 1.30 -0.73 11.98
C PHE A 34 2.14 -0.62 10.70
N TRP A 35 3.30 -1.27 10.72
CA TRP A 35 4.30 -1.18 9.65
C TRP A 35 5.10 -2.48 9.68
N ASN A 36 4.89 -3.37 8.70
CA ASN A 36 5.55 -4.66 8.73
C ASN A 36 6.98 -4.62 8.15
N ALA A 37 7.67 -5.74 8.22
CA ALA A 37 9.04 -5.85 7.73
C ALA A 37 9.14 -5.54 6.22
N ALA A 38 8.15 -5.96 5.43
CA ALA A 38 8.12 -5.65 4.00
C ALA A 38 7.97 -4.15 3.74
N ALA A 39 7.20 -3.43 4.57
CA ALA A 39 7.08 -1.97 4.46
C ALA A 39 8.42 -1.29 4.73
N GLU A 40 9.18 -1.77 5.72
CA GLU A 40 10.52 -1.26 5.99
C GLU A 40 11.43 -1.44 4.79
N ARG A 41 11.43 -2.62 4.17
CA ARG A 41 12.23 -2.89 2.98
C ARG A 41 11.84 -2.03 1.79
N LEU A 42 10.54 -1.83 1.59
CA LEU A 42 10.01 -1.08 0.45
C LEU A 42 10.29 0.42 0.57
N PHE A 43 9.99 1.01 1.71
CA PHE A 43 10.07 2.46 1.90
C PHE A 43 11.36 2.94 2.56
N GLY A 44 12.13 2.04 3.15
CA GLY A 44 13.39 2.38 3.79
C GLY A 44 13.26 2.98 5.19
N CYS A 45 12.06 3.03 5.74
CA CYS A 45 11.81 3.54 7.09
C CYS A 45 11.69 2.39 8.08
N ALA A 46 12.40 2.47 9.19
CA ALA A 46 12.24 1.51 10.28
C ALA A 46 10.89 1.71 10.97
N PRO A 47 10.32 0.67 11.60
CA PRO A 47 9.06 0.82 12.33
C PRO A 47 9.09 1.96 13.36
N ALA A 48 10.23 2.16 14.04
CA ALA A 48 10.37 3.23 15.04
C ALA A 48 10.20 4.63 14.41
N GLU A 49 10.56 4.80 13.14
CA GLU A 49 10.38 6.05 12.40
C GLU A 49 8.95 6.21 11.86
N ALA A 50 8.38 5.11 11.36
CA ALA A 50 7.09 5.13 10.69
C ALA A 50 5.91 5.19 11.66
N LEU A 51 5.97 4.43 12.75
CA LEU A 51 4.89 4.40 13.73
C LEU A 51 4.70 5.78 14.37
N GLY A 52 3.47 6.26 14.35
CA GLY A 52 3.14 7.59 14.86
C GLY A 52 3.33 8.72 13.86
N SER A 53 3.89 8.44 12.68
CA SER A 53 4.02 9.42 11.61
C SER A 53 2.76 9.44 10.74
N SER A 54 2.51 10.57 10.07
CA SER A 54 1.47 10.67 9.05
C SER A 54 1.84 9.83 7.84
N LEU A 55 0.82 9.35 7.10
CA LEU A 55 1.01 8.72 5.80
C LEU A 55 1.74 9.62 4.79
N ASP A 56 1.82 10.92 5.04
CA ASP A 56 2.63 11.83 4.23
C ASP A 56 4.08 11.36 4.08
N LEU A 57 4.54 10.55 5.03
CA LEU A 57 5.88 9.96 5.00
C LEU A 57 6.20 9.28 3.66
N ILE A 58 5.21 8.64 3.04
CA ILE A 58 5.38 7.88 1.80
C ILE A 58 4.66 8.50 0.61
N ILE A 59 3.98 9.61 0.79
CA ILE A 59 3.21 10.26 -0.27
C ILE A 59 3.99 11.45 -0.83
N PRO A 60 4.27 11.46 -2.15
CA PRO A 60 4.91 12.63 -2.77
C PRO A 60 4.11 13.90 -2.48
N GLU A 61 4.80 14.98 -2.18
CA GLU A 61 4.18 16.24 -1.77
C GLU A 61 3.09 16.70 -2.73
N ARG A 62 3.34 16.61 -4.04
CA ARG A 62 2.38 17.03 -5.07
C ARG A 62 1.07 16.23 -5.08
N LEU A 63 1.05 15.04 -4.43
CA LEU A 63 -0.12 14.17 -4.40
C LEU A 63 -0.86 14.17 -3.06
N ARG A 64 -0.33 14.88 -2.06
CA ARG A 64 -0.89 14.82 -0.69
C ARG A 64 -2.30 15.36 -0.61
N GLU A 65 -2.58 16.49 -1.23
CA GLU A 65 -3.92 17.08 -1.21
C GLU A 65 -4.96 16.11 -1.78
N ARG A 66 -4.67 15.54 -2.94
CA ARG A 66 -5.54 14.57 -3.60
C ARG A 66 -5.72 13.31 -2.78
N HIS A 67 -4.63 12.83 -2.16
CA HIS A 67 -4.66 11.65 -1.30
C HIS A 67 -5.59 11.86 -0.12
N TRP A 68 -5.46 12.97 0.59
CA TRP A 68 -6.27 13.23 1.78
C TRP A 68 -7.74 13.47 1.44
N ALA A 69 -8.04 14.05 0.28
CA ALA A 69 -9.42 14.18 -0.19
C ALA A 69 -10.08 12.81 -0.36
N GLY A 70 -9.38 11.86 -0.99
CA GLY A 70 -9.88 10.48 -1.14
C GLY A 70 -9.97 9.73 0.18
N PHE A 71 -9.01 9.93 1.06
CA PHE A 71 -8.98 9.35 2.40
C PHE A 71 -10.19 9.81 3.22
N ASP A 72 -10.42 11.11 3.29
CA ASP A 72 -11.53 11.68 4.06
C ASP A 72 -12.88 11.20 3.52
N LYS A 73 -13.00 11.05 2.21
CA LYS A 73 -14.20 10.52 1.58
C LYS A 73 -14.44 9.06 1.97
N ALA A 74 -13.40 8.23 2.00
CA ALA A 74 -13.50 6.84 2.42
C ALA A 74 -13.94 6.72 3.88
N ILE A 75 -13.38 7.55 4.76
CA ILE A 75 -13.76 7.60 6.18
C ILE A 75 -15.23 8.00 6.32
N ALA A 76 -15.65 9.05 5.61
CA ALA A 76 -17.00 9.59 5.72
C ALA A 76 -18.07 8.65 5.15
N THR A 77 -17.78 7.98 4.03
CA THR A 77 -18.75 7.12 3.35
C THR A 77 -18.71 5.67 3.80
N GLY A 78 -17.60 5.23 4.42
CA GLY A 78 -17.38 3.83 4.77
C GLY A 78 -17.19 2.94 3.55
N GLN A 79 -16.80 3.51 2.41
CA GLN A 79 -16.62 2.78 1.15
C GLN A 79 -15.35 3.22 0.45
N THR A 80 -14.67 2.25 -0.17
CA THR A 80 -13.56 2.49 -1.07
C THR A 80 -13.62 1.52 -2.24
N ARG A 81 -13.44 2.02 -3.44
CA ARG A 81 -13.38 1.16 -4.64
C ARG A 81 -12.09 0.33 -4.67
N TYR A 82 -11.08 0.71 -3.91
CA TYR A 82 -9.79 0.04 -3.89
C TYR A 82 -9.74 -1.19 -2.96
N ALA A 83 -10.89 -1.60 -2.40
CA ALA A 83 -11.00 -2.89 -1.71
C ALA A 83 -10.76 -4.06 -2.67
N HIS A 84 -11.17 -3.91 -3.93
CA HIS A 84 -11.03 -4.92 -4.97
C HIS A 84 -10.20 -4.43 -6.17
N ASP A 85 -10.27 -3.14 -6.47
CA ASP A 85 -9.52 -2.53 -7.56
C ASP A 85 -8.14 -2.12 -7.07
N VAL A 86 -7.12 -2.44 -7.85
CA VAL A 86 -5.73 -2.10 -7.53
C VAL A 86 -5.43 -0.69 -7.99
N LEU A 87 -4.91 0.12 -7.10
CA LEU A 87 -4.48 1.48 -7.42
C LEU A 87 -2.97 1.50 -7.66
N HIS A 88 -2.57 2.10 -8.78
CA HIS A 88 -1.16 2.27 -9.17
C HIS A 88 -0.78 3.73 -9.04
N VAL A 89 0.15 4.05 -8.17
CA VAL A 89 0.57 5.43 -7.90
C VAL A 89 2.05 5.50 -7.56
N PRO A 90 2.67 6.68 -7.67
CA PRO A 90 4.01 6.88 -7.14
C PRO A 90 3.99 7.01 -5.62
N ALA A 91 5.10 6.61 -5.00
CA ALA A 91 5.35 6.80 -3.58
C ALA A 91 6.79 7.30 -3.40
N THR A 92 7.13 7.70 -2.18
CA THR A 92 8.46 8.22 -1.87
C THR A 92 9.19 7.28 -0.93
N HIS A 93 10.42 6.91 -1.30
CA HIS A 93 11.36 6.20 -0.44
C HIS A 93 12.03 7.20 0.51
N LYS A 94 12.49 6.73 1.67
CA LYS A 94 13.20 7.55 2.66
C LYS A 94 14.36 8.36 2.05
N ASP A 95 15.09 7.79 1.08
CA ASP A 95 16.21 8.45 0.42
C ASP A 95 15.79 9.48 -0.63
N GLY A 96 14.50 9.70 -0.81
CA GLY A 96 13.95 10.68 -1.75
C GLY A 96 13.64 10.15 -3.14
N ARG A 97 14.03 8.91 -3.46
CA ARG A 97 13.74 8.36 -4.79
C ARG A 97 12.26 8.02 -4.94
N ALA A 98 11.79 8.09 -6.16
CA ALA A 98 10.43 7.74 -6.51
C ALA A 98 10.27 6.23 -6.63
N LEU A 99 9.18 5.73 -6.06
CA LEU A 99 8.75 4.34 -6.20
C LEU A 99 7.46 4.30 -7.00
N SER A 100 7.23 3.22 -7.74
CA SER A 100 5.92 2.92 -8.31
C SER A 100 5.32 1.79 -7.50
N ILE A 101 4.16 2.02 -6.91
CA ILE A 101 3.50 1.03 -6.05
C ILE A 101 2.11 0.69 -6.56
N ALA A 102 1.69 -0.54 -6.27
CA ALA A 102 0.34 -1.01 -6.50
C ALA A 102 -0.23 -1.47 -5.17
N PHE A 103 -1.46 -1.07 -4.85
CA PHE A 103 -2.04 -1.46 -3.57
C PHE A 103 -3.55 -1.57 -3.61
N THR A 104 -4.06 -2.32 -2.64
CA THR A 104 -5.48 -2.37 -2.30
C THR A 104 -5.65 -1.83 -0.89
N VAL A 105 -6.84 -1.33 -0.60
CA VAL A 105 -7.16 -0.72 0.70
C VAL A 105 -8.40 -1.40 1.29
N GLY A 106 -8.27 -1.85 2.53
CA GLY A 106 -9.41 -2.34 3.30
C GLY A 106 -9.76 -1.37 4.41
N LEU A 107 -11.04 -1.24 4.71
CA LEU A 107 -11.50 -0.44 5.82
C LEU A 107 -11.65 -1.31 7.06
N LEU A 108 -11.10 -0.85 8.17
CA LEU A 108 -11.27 -1.49 9.47
C LEU A 108 -12.49 -0.87 10.14
N LEU A 109 -13.43 -1.73 10.53
CA LEU A 109 -14.72 -1.28 11.07
C LEU A 109 -14.82 -1.62 12.56
N GLY A 110 -15.36 -0.70 13.32
CA GLY A 110 -15.69 -0.89 14.73
C GLY A 110 -17.02 -1.63 14.90
N PRO A 111 -17.45 -1.85 16.16
CA PRO A 111 -18.66 -2.60 16.48
C PRO A 111 -19.93 -2.03 15.86
N GLN A 112 -19.98 -0.73 15.60
CA GLN A 112 -21.12 -0.02 15.01
C GLN A 112 -20.92 0.25 13.53
N ARG A 113 -19.97 -0.46 12.91
CA ARG A 113 -19.60 -0.35 11.50
C ARG A 113 -18.99 1.01 11.13
N GLU A 114 -18.57 1.78 12.11
CA GLU A 114 -17.81 3.00 11.90
C GLU A 114 -16.38 2.65 11.43
N VAL A 115 -15.83 3.47 10.57
CA VAL A 115 -14.44 3.28 10.11
C VAL A 115 -13.49 3.68 11.23
N THR A 116 -12.70 2.73 11.71
CA THR A 116 -11.70 2.97 12.77
C THR A 116 -10.30 3.13 12.21
N GLY A 117 -10.07 2.64 11.01
CA GLY A 117 -8.77 2.73 10.36
C GLY A 117 -8.81 2.12 8.97
N LEU A 118 -7.65 2.15 8.32
CA LEU A 118 -7.47 1.59 6.99
C LEU A 118 -6.24 0.69 6.98
N VAL A 119 -6.32 -0.38 6.19
CA VAL A 119 -5.17 -1.24 5.93
C VAL A 119 -4.86 -1.20 4.45
N ALA A 120 -3.59 -0.94 4.11
CA ALA A 120 -3.11 -0.98 2.73
C ALA A 120 -2.14 -2.16 2.59
N VAL A 121 -2.34 -2.97 1.55
CA VAL A 121 -1.42 -4.03 1.16
C VAL A 121 -0.75 -3.57 -0.12
N ILE A 122 0.56 -3.38 -0.07
CA ILE A 122 1.31 -2.60 -1.06
C ILE A 122 2.41 -3.46 -1.67
N ARG A 123 2.49 -3.44 -2.99
CA ARG A 123 3.54 -4.11 -3.75
C ARG A 123 4.39 -3.10 -4.49
N ASP A 124 5.70 -3.34 -4.52
CA ASP A 124 6.64 -2.56 -5.31
C ASP A 124 6.53 -2.96 -6.78
N GLU A 125 6.14 -2.03 -7.63
CA GLU A 125 6.02 -2.21 -9.07
C GLU A 125 7.05 -1.37 -9.83
N THR A 126 8.07 -0.85 -9.14
CA THR A 126 9.03 0.09 -9.73
C THR A 126 9.74 -0.52 -10.94
N THR A 127 10.27 -1.72 -10.81
CA THR A 127 10.96 -2.42 -11.90
C THR A 127 10.01 -2.72 -13.04
N ARG A 128 8.83 -3.26 -12.74
CA ARG A 128 7.82 -3.60 -13.74
C ARG A 128 7.36 -2.36 -14.50
N PHE A 129 7.11 -1.27 -13.80
CA PHE A 129 6.70 0.00 -14.40
C PHE A 129 7.76 0.53 -15.38
N ALA A 130 9.04 0.48 -14.99
CA ALA A 130 10.15 0.90 -15.83
C ALA A 130 10.27 0.03 -17.09
N GLU A 131 10.10 -1.29 -16.95
CA GLU A 131 10.14 -2.22 -18.06
C GLU A 131 9.00 -1.99 -19.05
N GLU A 132 7.79 -1.81 -18.55
CA GLU A 132 6.62 -1.52 -19.40
C GLU A 132 6.79 -0.22 -20.16
N ARG A 133 7.30 0.81 -19.50
CA ARG A 133 7.57 2.11 -20.12
C ARG A 133 8.61 1.98 -21.23
N ASP A 134 9.67 1.21 -20.99
CA ASP A 134 10.72 0.96 -21.98
C ASP A 134 10.18 0.21 -23.19
N LEU A 135 9.36 -0.82 -22.96
CA LEU A 135 8.73 -1.59 -24.04
C LEU A 135 7.79 -0.73 -24.88
N ARG A 136 7.01 0.14 -24.25
CA ARG A 136 6.12 1.08 -24.97
C ARG A 136 6.93 2.02 -25.85
N LYS A 137 8.06 2.51 -25.32
CA LYS A 137 8.93 3.40 -26.06
C LYS A 137 9.52 2.69 -27.28
N ARG A 138 9.98 1.45 -27.13
CA ARG A 138 10.50 0.66 -28.24
C ARG A 138 9.45 0.36 -29.30
N LEU A 139 8.21 0.08 -28.87
CA LEU A 139 7.11 -0.17 -29.78
C LEU A 139 6.79 1.08 -30.60
N ALA A 140 6.74 2.26 -29.95
CA ALA A 140 6.51 3.53 -30.63
C ALA A 140 7.62 3.82 -31.66
N GLU A 141 8.88 3.54 -31.34
CA GLU A 141 10.02 3.70 -32.27
C GLU A 141 9.87 2.79 -33.49
N LEU A 142 9.46 1.53 -33.28
CA LEU A 142 9.24 0.59 -34.38
C LEU A 142 8.08 1.02 -35.28
N GLU A 143 7.01 1.55 -34.71
CA GLU A 143 5.86 2.05 -35.48
C GLU A 143 6.25 3.25 -36.35
N THR A 144 7.10 4.14 -35.85
CA THR A 144 7.58 5.32 -36.62
C THR A 144 8.49 4.91 -37.78
N HIS A 145 9.22 3.80 -37.67
CA HIS A 145 10.09 3.32 -38.73
C HIS A 145 9.37 2.61 -39.85
N HIS A 146 8.12 2.25 -39.67
CA HIS A 146 7.29 1.57 -40.68
C HIS A 146 6.29 2.50 -41.39
N ALA A 147 6.32 3.77 -41.04
CA ALA A 147 5.45 4.75 -41.67
C ALA A 147 6.00 5.23 -43.01
#